data_2f84963cd1124d6e056124d1d7acf3c5
#
_entry.id   2f84963cd1124d6e056124d1d7acf3c5
#
_cell.length_a   1.000
_cell.length_b   1.000
_cell.length_c   1.000
_cell.angle_alpha   90.00
_cell.angle_beta   90.00
_cell.angle_gamma   90.00
#
_symmetry.space_group_name_H-M   'P 1'
#
loop_
_entity.id
_entity.type
_entity.pdbx_description
1 polymer ?
#
loop_
_entity_poly.entity_id
_entity_poly.type
_entity_poly.pdbx_seq_one_letter_code
_entity_poly.pdbx_strand_id
1 'polypeptide(L)'
;MDNFTKLSVAGSPDVTYTQKSGKPTVEVYTSDNIVDLLDIRVKDNTLYIGFKKNVSVSYNKLEVRVSAEKLNGIAVAGSGDVELKNGLKTDDIKISVAGSGDISGNNISCTDLDISIAGSGDINSSNITCNDLQVSVAGSGDMKLNNVTANFTRASVAGSGTAILSGSTQEAEYSVAGSGDLLASDFVAKKASASVAGSGDIKCHATDFLKVRTSGSGSVGYKGNPELDYPKKGLYKL
;
A
#
# COMPACT_ATOMS: atom_id res chain seq x y z
N MET A 1 -17.42 -13.59 -18.58
CA MET A 1 -17.27 -12.27 -17.93
C MET A 1 -16.45 -11.39 -18.87
N ASP A 2 -16.73 -10.09 -18.90
CA ASP A 2 -15.95 -9.14 -19.69
C ASP A 2 -14.55 -8.96 -19.11
N ASN A 3 -13.61 -8.49 -19.94
CA ASN A 3 -12.26 -8.21 -19.50
C ASN A 3 -12.25 -6.99 -18.55
N PHE A 4 -11.41 -7.05 -17.55
CA PHE A 4 -11.14 -5.95 -16.64
C PHE A 4 -9.65 -5.88 -16.32
N THR A 5 -9.20 -4.71 -15.90
CA THR A 5 -7.83 -4.45 -15.45
C THR A 5 -7.80 -3.77 -14.08
N LYS A 6 -8.96 -3.53 -13.50
CA LYS A 6 -9.09 -2.95 -12.15
C LYS A 6 -10.05 -3.78 -11.31
N LEU A 7 -9.75 -3.86 -10.02
CA LEU A 7 -10.56 -4.52 -9.01
C LEU A 7 -11.02 -3.48 -7.98
N SER A 8 -12.31 -3.41 -7.73
CA SER A 8 -12.90 -2.55 -6.69
C SER A 8 -13.77 -3.39 -5.78
N VAL A 9 -13.36 -3.49 -4.52
CA VAL A 9 -14.08 -4.21 -3.46
C VAL A 9 -14.75 -3.22 -2.54
N ALA A 10 -16.06 -3.33 -2.37
CA ALA A 10 -16.86 -2.45 -1.54
C ALA A 10 -17.63 -3.24 -0.47
N GLY A 11 -17.61 -2.74 0.76
CA GLY A 11 -18.21 -3.45 1.91
C GLY A 11 -17.25 -4.44 2.53
N SER A 12 -17.70 -5.67 2.76
CA SER A 12 -16.99 -6.68 3.52
C SER A 12 -16.70 -8.03 2.80
N PRO A 13 -16.80 -8.16 1.46
CA PRO A 13 -16.36 -9.39 0.79
C PRO A 13 -14.84 -9.55 0.84
N ASP A 14 -14.37 -10.76 1.15
CA ASP A 14 -12.96 -11.10 1.02
C ASP A 14 -12.66 -11.60 -0.40
N VAL A 15 -11.59 -11.11 -0.98
CA VAL A 15 -11.22 -11.38 -2.38
C VAL A 15 -9.83 -11.97 -2.46
N THR A 16 -9.71 -13.14 -3.07
CA THR A 16 -8.43 -13.74 -3.45
C THR A 16 -8.20 -13.52 -4.95
N TYR A 17 -7.19 -12.75 -5.30
CA TYR A 17 -6.79 -12.54 -6.69
C TYR A 17 -5.62 -13.45 -7.08
N THR A 18 -5.74 -14.05 -8.25
CA THR A 18 -4.67 -14.85 -8.87
C THR A 18 -4.38 -14.33 -10.27
N GLN A 19 -3.17 -13.87 -10.54
CA GLN A 19 -2.77 -13.50 -11.88
C GLN A 19 -2.66 -14.76 -12.75
N LYS A 20 -3.45 -14.81 -13.84
CA LYS A 20 -3.50 -15.97 -14.73
C LYS A 20 -3.86 -15.54 -16.14
N SER A 21 -3.12 -16.05 -17.13
CA SER A 21 -3.44 -15.85 -18.54
C SER A 21 -4.75 -16.50 -18.95
N GLY A 22 -5.46 -15.88 -19.89
CA GLY A 22 -6.72 -16.35 -20.45
C GLY A 22 -7.92 -15.50 -20.03
N LYS A 23 -9.10 -16.05 -20.17
CA LYS A 23 -10.34 -15.32 -19.82
C LYS A 23 -10.43 -15.09 -18.33
N PRO A 24 -10.83 -13.88 -17.89
CA PRO A 24 -11.06 -13.62 -16.48
C PRO A 24 -12.15 -14.51 -15.90
N THR A 25 -11.96 -14.92 -14.64
CA THR A 25 -12.95 -15.69 -13.88
C THR A 25 -13.27 -15.01 -12.57
N VAL A 26 -14.52 -15.18 -12.13
CA VAL A 26 -14.96 -14.79 -10.80
C VAL A 26 -15.79 -15.96 -10.25
N GLU A 27 -15.38 -16.47 -9.11
CA GLU A 27 -16.03 -17.55 -8.38
C GLU A 27 -16.44 -17.03 -7.00
N VAL A 28 -17.67 -17.30 -6.60
CA VAL A 28 -18.22 -16.85 -5.32
C VAL A 28 -18.50 -18.05 -4.43
N TYR A 29 -18.00 -18.01 -3.22
CA TYR A 29 -18.20 -19.02 -2.19
C TYR A 29 -18.95 -18.39 -1.01
N THR A 30 -20.23 -18.61 -0.96
CA THR A 30 -21.11 -18.12 0.11
C THR A 30 -22.37 -19.00 0.19
N SER A 31 -23.27 -18.71 1.12
CA SER A 31 -24.58 -19.37 1.19
C SER A 31 -25.54 -18.83 0.13
N ASP A 32 -26.48 -19.67 -0.32
CA ASP A 32 -27.40 -19.36 -1.43
C ASP A 32 -28.19 -18.07 -1.21
N ASN A 33 -28.60 -17.80 0.03
CA ASN A 33 -29.35 -16.60 0.38
C ASN A 33 -28.52 -15.30 0.30
N ILE A 34 -27.21 -15.38 0.13
CA ILE A 34 -26.32 -14.21 0.03
C ILE A 34 -25.97 -13.90 -1.43
N VAL A 35 -25.88 -14.93 -2.29
CA VAL A 35 -25.50 -14.76 -3.71
C VAL A 35 -26.37 -13.71 -4.41
N ASP A 36 -27.69 -13.78 -4.20
CA ASP A 36 -28.64 -12.84 -4.82
C ASP A 36 -28.53 -11.40 -4.32
N LEU A 37 -27.86 -11.18 -3.21
CA LEU A 37 -27.64 -9.85 -2.62
C LEU A 37 -26.35 -9.18 -3.10
N LEU A 38 -25.49 -9.93 -3.77
CA LEU A 38 -24.24 -9.39 -4.31
C LEU A 38 -24.46 -8.56 -5.56
N ASP A 39 -23.62 -7.57 -5.73
CA ASP A 39 -23.45 -6.77 -6.94
C ASP A 39 -22.05 -6.99 -7.49
N ILE A 40 -21.94 -7.96 -8.40
CA ILE A 40 -20.68 -8.30 -9.06
C ILE A 40 -20.85 -7.99 -10.56
N ARG A 41 -20.15 -6.97 -11.03
CA ARG A 41 -20.25 -6.51 -12.42
C ARG A 41 -18.94 -5.91 -12.93
N VAL A 42 -18.74 -5.96 -14.23
CA VAL A 42 -17.67 -5.23 -14.90
C VAL A 42 -18.25 -3.96 -15.53
N LYS A 43 -17.65 -2.83 -15.22
CA LYS A 43 -17.96 -1.54 -15.83
C LYS A 43 -16.67 -0.73 -15.96
N ASP A 44 -16.46 -0.07 -17.09
CA ASP A 44 -15.29 0.79 -17.35
C ASP A 44 -13.96 0.10 -17.03
N ASN A 45 -13.78 -1.15 -17.50
CA ASN A 45 -12.63 -2.02 -17.22
C ASN A 45 -12.39 -2.33 -15.72
N THR A 46 -13.37 -2.08 -14.87
CA THR A 46 -13.31 -2.33 -13.44
C THR A 46 -14.28 -3.45 -13.04
N LEU A 47 -13.77 -4.49 -12.40
CA LEU A 47 -14.58 -5.48 -11.71
C LEU A 47 -15.00 -4.91 -10.35
N TYR A 48 -16.28 -4.65 -10.19
CA TYR A 48 -16.88 -4.25 -8.93
C TYR A 48 -17.39 -5.48 -8.19
N ILE A 49 -17.04 -5.59 -6.92
CA ILE A 49 -17.47 -6.64 -6.00
C ILE A 49 -18.01 -5.97 -4.74
N GLY A 50 -19.27 -6.20 -4.42
CA GLY A 50 -19.92 -5.62 -3.25
C GLY A 50 -21.35 -6.12 -3.08
N PHE A 51 -22.11 -5.45 -2.26
CA PHE A 51 -23.54 -5.72 -2.07
C PHE A 51 -24.40 -4.74 -2.85
N LYS A 52 -25.61 -5.16 -3.20
CA LYS A 52 -26.66 -4.28 -3.75
C LYS A 52 -26.96 -3.16 -2.77
N LYS A 53 -27.42 -2.01 -3.29
CA LYS A 53 -27.78 -0.86 -2.45
C LYS A 53 -28.89 -1.20 -1.45
N ASN A 54 -28.82 -0.60 -0.26
CA ASN A 54 -29.81 -0.73 0.82
C ASN A 54 -29.97 -2.19 1.33
N VAL A 55 -28.94 -3.01 1.22
CA VAL A 55 -28.92 -4.36 1.77
C VAL A 55 -28.02 -4.37 3.00
N SER A 56 -28.56 -4.85 4.12
CA SER A 56 -27.80 -5.15 5.33
C SER A 56 -27.81 -6.65 5.52
N VAL A 57 -26.62 -7.26 5.53
CA VAL A 57 -26.48 -8.72 5.62
C VAL A 57 -25.53 -9.10 6.73
N SER A 58 -25.85 -10.22 7.36
CA SER A 58 -24.92 -10.95 8.21
C SER A 58 -24.69 -12.32 7.59
N TYR A 59 -23.46 -12.70 7.43
CA TYR A 59 -23.05 -13.98 6.83
C TYR A 59 -21.85 -14.55 7.58
N ASN A 60 -21.69 -15.87 7.50
CA ASN A 60 -20.57 -16.56 8.14
C ASN A 60 -19.34 -16.62 7.22
N LYS A 61 -19.57 -16.69 5.91
CA LYS A 61 -18.50 -16.79 4.91
C LYS A 61 -18.93 -16.13 3.60
N LEU A 62 -18.07 -15.27 3.08
CA LEU A 62 -18.16 -14.74 1.73
C LEU A 62 -16.73 -14.57 1.20
N GLU A 63 -16.34 -15.45 0.29
CA GLU A 63 -15.05 -15.42 -0.38
C GLU A 63 -15.29 -15.31 -1.89
N VAL A 64 -14.62 -14.37 -2.53
CA VAL A 64 -14.66 -14.19 -3.98
C VAL A 64 -13.28 -14.46 -4.55
N ARG A 65 -13.16 -15.45 -5.42
CA ARG A 65 -11.92 -15.76 -6.13
C ARG A 65 -11.95 -15.14 -7.50
N VAL A 66 -10.94 -14.36 -7.80
CA VAL A 66 -10.82 -13.60 -9.03
C VAL A 66 -9.56 -14.01 -9.76
N SER A 67 -9.64 -14.26 -11.07
CA SER A 67 -8.44 -14.37 -11.88
C SER A 67 -8.52 -13.47 -13.11
N ALA A 68 -7.39 -12.85 -13.47
CA ALA A 68 -7.23 -12.08 -14.70
C ALA A 68 -5.75 -12.04 -15.11
N GLU A 69 -5.50 -11.71 -16.36
CA GLU A 69 -4.12 -11.65 -16.89
C GLU A 69 -3.34 -10.45 -16.39
N LYS A 70 -4.00 -9.29 -16.27
CA LYS A 70 -3.37 -8.04 -15.82
C LYS A 70 -4.28 -7.31 -14.84
N LEU A 71 -3.68 -6.69 -13.83
CA LEU A 71 -4.29 -5.66 -13.02
C LEU A 71 -3.40 -4.43 -12.99
N ASN A 72 -4.01 -3.25 -13.13
CA ASN A 72 -3.38 -1.95 -12.95
C ASN A 72 -4.04 -1.11 -11.86
N GLY A 73 -5.02 -1.66 -11.15
CA GLY A 73 -5.66 -1.01 -10.02
C GLY A 73 -6.36 -1.99 -9.09
N ILE A 74 -6.19 -1.75 -7.78
CA ILE A 74 -6.89 -2.46 -6.70
C ILE A 74 -7.38 -1.41 -5.71
N ALA A 75 -8.67 -1.39 -5.45
CA ALA A 75 -9.28 -0.49 -4.48
C ALA A 75 -10.18 -1.27 -3.52
N VAL A 76 -9.93 -1.12 -2.23
CA VAL A 76 -10.78 -1.62 -1.16
C VAL A 76 -11.46 -0.43 -0.48
N ALA A 77 -12.79 -0.44 -0.47
CA ALA A 77 -13.62 0.58 0.16
C ALA A 77 -14.59 -0.09 1.14
N GLY A 78 -14.16 -0.28 2.37
CA GLY A 78 -14.91 -1.00 3.40
C GLY A 78 -14.02 -1.79 4.35
N SER A 79 -14.45 -3.01 4.70
CA SER A 79 -13.78 -3.89 5.67
C SER A 79 -13.46 -5.27 5.10
N GLY A 80 -13.66 -5.49 3.80
CA GLY A 80 -13.27 -6.74 3.14
C GLY A 80 -11.79 -6.72 2.78
N ASP A 81 -11.16 -7.87 2.72
CA ASP A 81 -9.74 -8.03 2.50
C ASP A 81 -9.43 -8.47 1.06
N VAL A 82 -8.24 -8.11 0.57
CA VAL A 82 -7.76 -8.57 -0.73
C VAL A 82 -6.40 -9.26 -0.58
N GLU A 83 -6.33 -10.52 -1.03
CA GLU A 83 -5.09 -11.28 -1.09
C GLU A 83 -4.60 -11.44 -2.55
N LEU A 84 -3.35 -11.05 -2.82
CA LEU A 84 -2.64 -11.35 -4.08
C LEU A 84 -1.90 -12.68 -3.94
N LYS A 85 -2.52 -13.77 -4.36
CA LYS A 85 -2.07 -15.14 -4.04
C LYS A 85 -0.75 -15.56 -4.68
N ASN A 86 -0.50 -15.16 -5.92
CA ASN A 86 0.70 -15.59 -6.68
C ASN A 86 1.57 -14.45 -7.18
N GLY A 87 1.41 -13.27 -6.56
CA GLY A 87 2.10 -12.07 -6.96
C GLY A 87 1.41 -11.31 -8.10
N LEU A 88 2.07 -10.27 -8.58
CA LEU A 88 1.56 -9.41 -9.63
C LEU A 88 2.69 -8.88 -10.51
N LYS A 89 2.56 -9.08 -11.81
CA LYS A 89 3.44 -8.47 -12.81
C LYS A 89 2.62 -7.61 -13.76
N THR A 90 2.93 -6.33 -13.80
CA THR A 90 2.21 -5.34 -14.60
C THR A 90 3.14 -4.18 -14.97
N ASP A 91 2.67 -3.25 -15.80
CA ASP A 91 3.43 -2.03 -16.09
C ASP A 91 3.28 -1.05 -14.91
N ASP A 92 2.09 -0.51 -14.70
CA ASP A 92 1.79 0.42 -13.61
C ASP A 92 0.65 -0.14 -12.76
N ILE A 93 0.71 0.10 -11.45
CA ILE A 93 -0.39 -0.30 -10.57
C ILE A 93 -0.62 0.69 -9.44
N LYS A 94 -1.91 0.95 -9.19
CA LYS A 94 -2.39 1.66 -8.03
C LYS A 94 -3.13 0.72 -7.08
N ILE A 95 -2.69 0.68 -5.82
CA ILE A 95 -3.28 -0.12 -4.74
C ILE A 95 -3.77 0.83 -3.65
N SER A 96 -5.04 0.76 -3.30
CA SER A 96 -5.61 1.68 -2.31
C SER A 96 -6.58 1.01 -1.36
N VAL A 97 -6.50 1.40 -0.09
CA VAL A 97 -7.45 1.05 0.97
C VAL A 97 -8.11 2.33 1.46
N ALA A 98 -9.43 2.37 1.42
CA ALA A 98 -10.26 3.44 1.99
C ALA A 98 -11.28 2.80 2.96
N GLY A 99 -10.89 2.65 4.21
CA GLY A 99 -11.68 1.94 5.21
C GLY A 99 -10.84 1.20 6.24
N SER A 100 -11.26 -0.02 6.59
CA SER A 100 -10.63 -0.87 7.60
C SER A 100 -10.28 -2.27 7.06
N GLY A 101 -10.47 -2.51 5.77
CA GLY A 101 -10.06 -3.76 5.13
C GLY A 101 -8.58 -3.74 4.79
N ASP A 102 -8.00 -4.91 4.60
CA ASP A 102 -6.57 -5.09 4.40
C ASP A 102 -6.22 -5.56 2.98
N ILE A 103 -5.01 -5.23 2.54
CA ILE A 103 -4.46 -5.80 1.31
C ILE A 103 -3.14 -6.51 1.62
N SER A 104 -3.04 -7.76 1.21
CA SER A 104 -1.83 -8.56 1.36
C SER A 104 -1.38 -9.18 0.04
N GLY A 105 -0.05 -9.31 -0.11
CA GLY A 105 0.51 -9.98 -1.29
C GLY A 105 2.02 -9.93 -1.31
N ASN A 106 2.60 -10.75 -2.17
CA ASN A 106 4.05 -10.83 -2.33
C ASN A 106 4.41 -10.88 -3.82
N ASN A 107 5.68 -10.61 -4.15
CA ASN A 107 6.22 -10.70 -5.51
C ASN A 107 5.53 -9.74 -6.50
N ILE A 108 5.56 -8.44 -6.20
CA ILE A 108 5.07 -7.40 -7.11
C ILE A 108 6.22 -6.90 -7.99
N SER A 109 6.02 -6.94 -9.30
CA SER A 109 6.98 -6.44 -10.29
C SER A 109 6.27 -5.50 -11.26
N CYS A 110 6.67 -4.24 -11.28
CA CYS A 110 6.05 -3.21 -12.13
C CYS A 110 7.05 -2.10 -12.47
N THR A 111 6.63 -1.14 -13.26
CA THR A 111 7.38 0.10 -13.50
C THR A 111 7.05 1.09 -12.40
N ASP A 112 5.77 1.45 -12.25
CA ASP A 112 5.31 2.40 -11.25
C ASP A 112 4.33 1.74 -10.28
N LEU A 113 4.58 1.95 -8.98
CA LEU A 113 3.77 1.42 -7.90
C LEU A 113 3.29 2.56 -6.98
N ASP A 114 1.98 2.83 -6.98
CA ASP A 114 1.32 3.78 -6.07
C ASP A 114 0.49 2.99 -5.04
N ILE A 115 0.90 3.05 -3.78
CA ILE A 115 0.20 2.37 -2.67
C ILE A 115 -0.28 3.40 -1.66
N SER A 116 -1.57 3.36 -1.33
CA SER A 116 -2.17 4.33 -0.41
C SER A 116 -3.17 3.72 0.56
N ILE A 117 -3.15 4.21 1.80
CA ILE A 117 -4.13 3.94 2.84
C ILE A 117 -4.80 5.26 3.22
N ALA A 118 -6.13 5.28 3.23
CA ALA A 118 -6.95 6.35 3.75
C ALA A 118 -7.97 5.76 4.74
N GLY A 119 -7.56 5.59 5.99
CA GLY A 119 -8.38 4.92 7.01
C GLY A 119 -7.57 4.22 8.09
N SER A 120 -8.03 3.03 8.48
CA SER A 120 -7.45 2.22 9.56
C SER A 120 -7.11 0.78 9.11
N GLY A 121 -7.28 0.47 7.83
CA GLY A 121 -6.86 -0.82 7.26
C GLY A 121 -5.37 -0.84 6.96
N ASP A 122 -4.82 -2.01 6.72
CA ASP A 122 -3.39 -2.24 6.57
C ASP A 122 -3.03 -2.73 5.16
N ILE A 123 -1.79 -2.43 4.74
CA ILE A 123 -1.23 -3.03 3.52
C ILE A 123 0.10 -3.71 3.86
N ASN A 124 0.17 -5.01 3.59
CA ASN A 124 1.35 -5.82 3.81
C ASN A 124 1.82 -6.46 2.51
N SER A 125 3.05 -6.15 2.09
CA SER A 125 3.64 -6.75 0.88
C SER A 125 5.13 -6.99 1.01
N SER A 126 5.64 -7.95 0.24
CA SER A 126 7.08 -8.24 0.21
C SER A 126 7.56 -8.63 -1.20
N ASN A 127 8.87 -8.55 -1.43
CA ASN A 127 9.54 -8.81 -2.70
C ASN A 127 8.98 -7.90 -3.81
N ILE A 128 9.17 -6.61 -3.65
CA ILE A 128 8.69 -5.58 -4.58
C ILE A 128 9.86 -5.11 -5.44
N THR A 129 9.67 -5.09 -6.75
CA THR A 129 10.63 -4.52 -7.70
C THR A 129 9.90 -3.53 -8.60
N CYS A 130 10.32 -2.26 -8.56
CA CYS A 130 9.75 -1.21 -9.40
C CYS A 130 10.78 -0.12 -9.69
N ASN A 131 10.46 0.78 -10.62
CA ASN A 131 11.24 2.00 -10.83
C ASN A 131 10.86 3.06 -9.80
N ASP A 132 9.59 3.41 -9.78
CA ASP A 132 9.05 4.45 -8.91
C ASP A 132 8.09 3.84 -7.90
N LEU A 133 8.36 4.09 -6.61
CA LEU A 133 7.49 3.68 -5.51
C LEU A 133 6.92 4.91 -4.82
N GLN A 134 5.60 5.03 -4.83
CA GLN A 134 4.88 6.01 -4.02
C GLN A 134 4.09 5.33 -2.91
N VAL A 135 4.32 5.75 -1.67
CA VAL A 135 3.68 5.25 -0.45
C VAL A 135 2.97 6.40 0.25
N SER A 136 1.71 6.23 0.58
CA SER A 136 0.94 7.23 1.32
C SER A 136 0.06 6.59 2.40
N VAL A 137 0.24 6.98 3.64
CA VAL A 137 -0.63 6.60 4.76
C VAL A 137 -1.32 7.85 5.28
N ALA A 138 -2.64 7.92 5.13
CA ALA A 138 -3.47 9.00 5.64
C ALA A 138 -4.52 8.44 6.61
N GLY A 139 -4.26 8.51 7.89
CA GLY A 139 -5.11 7.93 8.94
C GLY A 139 -4.34 7.23 10.03
N SER A 140 -4.81 6.06 10.44
CA SER A 140 -4.24 5.27 11.54
C SER A 140 -3.86 3.84 11.13
N GLY A 141 -4.01 3.50 9.85
CA GLY A 141 -3.60 2.19 9.31
C GLY A 141 -2.10 2.11 9.13
N ASP A 142 -1.59 0.89 9.02
CA ASP A 142 -0.16 0.60 8.89
C ASP A 142 0.18 0.04 7.50
N MET A 143 1.33 0.45 6.98
CA MET A 143 1.86 -0.08 5.74
C MET A 143 3.22 -0.74 5.97
N LYS A 144 3.35 -2.00 5.56
CA LYS A 144 4.59 -2.75 5.68
C LYS A 144 5.02 -3.30 4.33
N LEU A 145 6.12 -2.76 3.79
CA LEU A 145 6.71 -3.20 2.53
C LEU A 145 8.13 -3.72 2.77
N ASN A 146 8.31 -5.02 2.56
CA ASN A 146 9.58 -5.69 2.82
C ASN A 146 10.28 -6.08 1.53
N ASN A 147 11.61 -6.07 1.56
CA ASN A 147 12.46 -6.48 0.44
C ASN A 147 12.10 -5.74 -0.86
N VAL A 148 12.06 -4.42 -0.77
CA VAL A 148 11.77 -3.52 -1.89
C VAL A 148 13.06 -3.19 -2.63
N THR A 149 13.02 -3.23 -3.95
CA THR A 149 14.06 -2.69 -4.83
C THR A 149 13.42 -1.65 -5.74
N ALA A 150 13.82 -0.39 -5.58
CA ALA A 150 13.31 0.73 -6.37
C ALA A 150 14.46 1.64 -6.84
N ASN A 151 14.21 2.49 -7.84
CA ASN A 151 15.12 3.57 -8.19
C ASN A 151 14.77 4.86 -7.43
N PHE A 152 13.49 5.20 -7.40
CA PHE A 152 13.00 6.33 -6.63
C PHE A 152 11.88 5.89 -5.68
N THR A 153 11.91 6.42 -4.45
CA THR A 153 10.87 6.13 -3.45
C THR A 153 10.40 7.42 -2.80
N ARG A 154 9.09 7.65 -2.83
CA ARG A 154 8.44 8.69 -2.04
C ARG A 154 7.51 8.03 -1.04
N ALA A 155 7.74 8.31 0.26
CA ALA A 155 6.89 7.78 1.32
C ALA A 155 6.40 8.92 2.23
N SER A 156 5.10 8.94 2.49
CA SER A 156 4.46 9.95 3.30
C SER A 156 3.49 9.34 4.32
N VAL A 157 3.52 9.86 5.54
CA VAL A 157 2.57 9.54 6.60
C VAL A 157 1.90 10.83 7.07
N ALA A 158 0.58 10.88 6.96
CA ALA A 158 -0.25 11.99 7.42
C ALA A 158 -1.31 11.45 8.41
N GLY A 159 -1.09 11.65 9.68
CA GLY A 159 -1.97 11.13 10.75
C GLY A 159 -1.18 10.43 11.87
N SER A 160 -1.64 9.25 12.28
CA SER A 160 -1.07 8.48 13.38
C SER A 160 -0.65 7.06 12.98
N GLY A 161 -0.80 6.69 11.72
CA GLY A 161 -0.39 5.38 11.19
C GLY A 161 1.12 5.27 11.00
N THR A 162 1.58 4.08 10.60
CA THR A 162 3.00 3.77 10.42
C THR A 162 3.29 3.28 9.01
N ALA A 163 4.39 3.76 8.42
CA ALA A 163 4.95 3.15 7.21
C ALA A 163 6.30 2.49 7.52
N ILE A 164 6.41 1.18 7.24
CA ILE A 164 7.63 0.39 7.46
C ILE A 164 8.17 -0.06 6.10
N LEU A 165 9.40 0.32 5.79
CA LEU A 165 10.07 -0.03 4.55
C LEU A 165 11.38 -0.77 4.83
N SER A 166 11.65 -1.84 4.06
CA SER A 166 12.95 -2.50 4.03
C SER A 166 13.37 -2.85 2.59
N GLY A 167 14.68 -2.85 2.33
CA GLY A 167 15.23 -3.08 1.00
C GLY A 167 16.18 -1.97 0.55
N SER A 168 16.07 -1.50 -0.70
CA SER A 168 16.97 -0.47 -1.24
C SER A 168 16.34 0.40 -2.32
N THR A 169 16.85 1.63 -2.42
CA THR A 169 16.53 2.59 -3.48
C THR A 169 17.75 3.47 -3.82
N GLN A 170 17.72 4.15 -4.96
CA GLN A 170 18.77 5.13 -5.26
C GLN A 170 18.47 6.46 -4.55
N GLU A 171 17.22 6.92 -4.62
CA GLU A 171 16.78 8.16 -4.00
C GLU A 171 15.49 7.95 -3.22
N ALA A 172 15.41 8.62 -2.05
CA ALA A 172 14.23 8.54 -1.19
C ALA A 172 13.78 9.92 -0.71
N GLU A 173 12.47 10.15 -0.73
CA GLU A 173 11.83 11.30 -0.12
C GLU A 173 10.86 10.83 0.96
N TYR A 174 11.10 11.23 2.20
CA TYR A 174 10.29 10.86 3.35
C TYR A 174 9.60 12.07 3.95
N SER A 175 8.32 11.95 4.26
CA SER A 175 7.54 13.01 4.88
C SER A 175 6.62 12.47 5.96
N VAL A 176 6.65 13.06 7.14
CA VAL A 176 5.70 12.79 8.22
C VAL A 176 5.02 14.09 8.62
N ALA A 177 3.69 14.09 8.59
CA ALA A 177 2.84 15.18 9.03
C ALA A 177 1.83 14.67 10.06
N GLY A 178 2.05 14.96 11.33
CA GLY A 178 1.22 14.47 12.43
C GLY A 178 2.01 13.76 13.51
N SER A 179 1.48 12.63 14.00
CA SER A 179 2.07 11.85 15.11
C SER A 179 2.44 10.42 14.70
N GLY A 180 2.25 10.06 13.44
CA GLY A 180 2.63 8.77 12.90
C GLY A 180 4.11 8.68 12.58
N ASP A 181 4.59 7.48 12.27
CA ASP A 181 6.00 7.18 12.06
C ASP A 181 6.32 6.64 10.67
N LEU A 182 7.53 6.93 10.18
CA LEU A 182 8.09 6.33 8.99
C LEU A 182 9.38 5.59 9.35
N LEU A 183 9.34 4.25 9.28
CA LEU A 183 10.40 3.38 9.73
C LEU A 183 11.11 2.73 8.52
N ALA A 184 12.15 3.39 8.03
CA ALA A 184 12.95 3.00 6.88
C ALA A 184 14.44 2.80 7.22
N SER A 185 14.76 2.43 8.48
CA SER A 185 16.14 2.18 8.91
C SER A 185 16.77 0.94 8.26
N ASP A 186 15.95 0.04 7.71
CA ASP A 186 16.37 -1.14 6.96
C ASP A 186 16.10 -1.00 5.45
N PHE A 187 15.81 0.22 5.01
CA PHE A 187 15.65 0.61 3.61
C PHE A 187 16.79 1.55 3.20
N VAL A 188 17.78 0.99 2.52
CA VAL A 188 19.01 1.70 2.18
C VAL A 188 18.81 2.59 0.98
N ALA A 189 18.98 3.90 1.14
CA ALA A 189 18.97 4.89 0.06
C ALA A 189 20.39 5.45 -0.16
N LYS A 190 20.79 5.72 -1.40
CA LYS A 190 22.03 6.49 -1.63
C LYS A 190 21.82 7.94 -1.19
N LYS A 191 20.75 8.56 -1.65
CA LYS A 191 20.36 9.90 -1.25
C LYS A 191 18.99 9.89 -0.60
N ALA A 192 18.84 10.60 0.51
CA ALA A 192 17.55 10.72 1.17
C ALA A 192 17.23 12.17 1.54
N SER A 193 15.95 12.48 1.51
CA SER A 193 15.39 13.72 2.06
C SER A 193 14.31 13.34 3.06
N ALA A 194 14.38 13.85 4.30
CA ALA A 194 13.45 13.56 5.36
C ALA A 194 12.86 14.84 5.95
N SER A 195 11.54 14.94 5.98
CA SER A 195 10.80 16.10 6.48
C SER A 195 9.78 15.67 7.53
N VAL A 196 9.85 16.25 8.72
CA VAL A 196 8.89 16.02 9.80
C VAL A 196 8.20 17.33 10.16
N ALA A 197 6.87 17.30 10.15
CA ALA A 197 6.00 18.38 10.61
C ALA A 197 5.00 17.83 11.64
N GLY A 198 5.31 17.98 12.92
CA GLY A 198 4.48 17.44 14.01
C GLY A 198 5.29 16.76 15.10
N SER A 199 4.78 15.65 15.63
CA SER A 199 5.37 14.91 16.75
C SER A 199 5.84 13.50 16.38
N GLY A 200 5.57 13.05 15.16
CA GLY A 200 5.98 11.76 14.65
C GLY A 200 7.45 11.73 14.25
N ASP A 201 8.00 10.55 14.04
CA ASP A 201 9.42 10.35 13.77
C ASP A 201 9.67 9.71 12.38
N ILE A 202 10.85 10.01 11.84
CA ILE A 202 11.39 9.28 10.69
C ILE A 202 12.65 8.55 11.12
N LYS A 203 12.77 7.25 10.80
CA LYS A 203 14.04 6.51 10.89
C LYS A 203 14.44 6.11 9.49
N CYS A 204 15.61 6.54 9.02
CA CYS A 204 16.08 6.29 7.65
C CYS A 204 17.52 5.77 7.61
N HIS A 205 17.91 5.27 6.43
CA HIS A 205 19.29 4.86 6.15
C HIS A 205 19.74 5.53 4.84
N ALA A 206 20.76 6.38 4.93
CA ALA A 206 21.34 7.02 3.77
C ALA A 206 22.85 6.78 3.72
N THR A 207 23.40 6.53 2.52
CA THR A 207 24.84 6.26 2.37
C THR A 207 25.63 7.50 1.94
N ASP A 208 25.13 8.28 0.99
CA ASP A 208 25.87 9.36 0.32
C ASP A 208 25.45 10.75 0.81
N PHE A 209 24.13 11.02 0.86
CA PHE A 209 23.60 12.33 1.22
C PHE A 209 22.27 12.22 1.98
N LEU A 210 22.11 13.01 3.05
CA LEU A 210 20.87 13.11 3.79
C LEU A 210 20.51 14.59 4.06
N LYS A 211 19.36 14.99 3.50
CA LYS A 211 18.75 16.28 3.80
C LYS A 211 17.64 16.11 4.83
N VAL A 212 17.67 16.90 5.90
CA VAL A 212 16.66 16.83 6.97
C VAL A 212 16.03 18.18 7.20
N ARG A 213 14.72 18.19 7.39
CA ARG A 213 13.94 19.34 7.83
C ARG A 213 12.96 18.89 8.92
N THR A 214 12.95 19.57 10.04
CA THR A 214 12.05 19.29 11.17
C THR A 214 11.31 20.53 11.62
N SER A 215 10.02 20.40 11.85
CA SER A 215 9.15 21.44 12.42
C SER A 215 8.22 20.77 13.44
N GLY A 216 8.31 21.16 14.69
CA GLY A 216 7.58 20.54 15.81
C GLY A 216 8.48 19.81 16.76
N SER A 217 7.96 18.75 17.38
CA SER A 217 8.66 17.94 18.42
C SER A 217 9.21 16.63 17.90
N GLY A 218 8.86 16.25 16.68
CA GLY A 218 9.32 15.01 16.04
C GLY A 218 10.79 15.08 15.63
N SER A 219 11.37 13.92 15.34
CA SER A 219 12.78 13.77 15.07
C SER A 219 13.09 12.88 13.85
N VAL A 220 14.34 12.94 13.38
CA VAL A 220 14.84 12.05 12.33
C VAL A 220 16.05 11.28 12.88
N GLY A 221 15.91 9.96 13.00
CA GLY A 221 16.99 9.04 13.26
C GLY A 221 17.60 8.51 11.96
N TYR A 222 18.93 8.42 11.88
CA TYR A 222 19.55 7.92 10.66
C TYR A 222 20.65 6.89 10.90
N LYS A 223 20.78 5.95 9.96
CA LYS A 223 21.91 5.02 9.79
C LYS A 223 22.77 5.46 8.60
N GLY A 224 24.01 4.97 8.57
CA GLY A 224 24.98 5.25 7.51
C GLY A 224 25.94 6.38 7.87
N ASN A 225 26.71 6.84 6.85
CA ASN A 225 27.66 7.95 6.99
C ASN A 225 27.50 8.95 5.83
N PRO A 226 26.29 9.48 5.59
CA PRO A 226 26.04 10.44 4.52
C PRO A 226 26.66 11.82 4.83
N GLU A 227 26.86 12.60 3.79
CA GLU A 227 26.94 14.05 3.93
C GLU A 227 25.58 14.60 4.44
N LEU A 228 25.61 15.51 5.40
CA LEU A 228 24.41 15.98 6.08
C LEU A 228 24.08 17.44 5.78
N ASP A 229 22.84 17.70 5.30
CA ASP A 229 22.20 19.02 5.28
C ASP A 229 21.02 19.02 6.26
N TYR A 230 21.21 19.57 7.45
CA TYR A 230 20.23 19.47 8.53
C TYR A 230 20.16 20.73 9.41
N PRO A 231 19.01 21.00 10.05
CA PRO A 231 18.90 22.00 11.10
C PRO A 231 19.60 21.49 12.38
N LYS A 232 19.99 22.43 13.24
CA LYS A 232 20.74 22.12 14.49
C LYS A 232 20.00 21.26 15.53
N LYS A 233 18.73 20.89 15.30
CA LYS A 233 17.89 20.11 16.24
C LYS A 233 17.08 19.04 15.49
N GLY A 234 16.68 17.99 16.20
CA GLY A 234 15.78 16.96 15.69
C GLY A 234 16.44 15.88 14.81
N LEU A 235 17.78 15.82 14.76
CA LEU A 235 18.53 14.76 14.07
C LEU A 235 19.41 14.01 15.05
N TYR A 236 19.42 12.67 14.97
CA TYR A 236 20.29 11.81 15.77
C TYR A 236 20.74 10.56 14.96
N LYS A 237 21.89 10.01 15.30
CA LYS A 237 22.40 8.78 14.68
C LYS A 237 21.87 7.56 15.43
N LEU A 238 21.38 6.53 14.70
CA LEU A 238 20.89 5.27 15.23
C LEU A 238 22.03 4.30 15.57
#